data_ce515d547622fbcfcf020eabc49d6091
#
_entry.id   ce515d547622fbcfcf020eabc49d6091
#
_cell.length_a   1.000
_cell.length_b   1.000
_cell.length_c   1.000
_cell.angle_alpha   90.00
_cell.angle_beta   90.00
_cell.angle_gamma   90.00
#
_symmetry.space_group_name_H-M   'P 1'
#
loop_
_entity.id
_entity.type
_entity.pdbx_description
1 polymer ?
#
loop_
_entity_poly.entity_id
_entity_poly.type
_entity_poly.pdbx_seq_one_letter_code
_entity_poly.pdbx_strand_id
1 'polypeptide(L)'
;MNKVTHLSLFTGIGGLDLAAEWAGFETVGQCEWADYPTKVLEKHWPDVPRWRDIRSMTKESFYERTGLRTVDVISGGFPCQPFSVAGKRRGSEDDRYLWPEMLRVIEELRPAWVVGENVAGIVNMALDTALSDLEAKGYAAGAFIIPVCAVDAPHRRDRCVIVANTGGIGYKGAKRLSENIEKIVTGTTRAFGTIAQCPNGIDWMQRARESGFLRRNNGIPHRLDRIRSLGKAVVPPQFYPIFQAIAEVERNDHK
;
A
#
# COMPACT_ATOMS: atom_id res chain seq x y z
N MET A 1 5.22 12.31 -21.84
CA MET A 1 4.60 12.64 -20.55
C MET A 1 5.50 12.09 -19.47
N ASN A 2 5.84 12.88 -18.45
CA ASN A 2 6.55 12.36 -17.29
C ASN A 2 5.65 11.37 -16.57
N LYS A 3 6.22 10.25 -16.11
CA LYS A 3 5.47 9.29 -15.30
C LYS A 3 5.17 9.90 -13.93
N VAL A 4 4.02 9.58 -13.37
CA VAL A 4 3.67 9.95 -12.00
C VAL A 4 4.57 9.18 -11.04
N THR A 5 5.24 9.88 -10.12
CA THR A 5 6.24 9.31 -9.21
C THR A 5 5.59 8.73 -7.95
N HIS A 6 6.12 7.60 -7.47
CA HIS A 6 5.61 6.87 -6.31
C HIS A 6 6.71 6.54 -5.31
N LEU A 7 6.50 6.86 -4.04
CA LEU A 7 7.34 6.49 -2.91
C LEU A 7 6.58 5.49 -2.02
N SER A 8 7.20 4.36 -1.74
CA SER A 8 6.61 3.30 -0.92
C SER A 8 7.26 3.26 0.47
N LEU A 9 6.45 3.40 1.51
CA LEU A 9 6.86 3.32 2.91
C LEU A 9 6.34 2.02 3.53
N PHE A 10 7.15 1.42 4.42
CA PHE A 10 6.84 0.10 5.01
C PHE A 10 6.54 -0.93 3.92
N THR A 11 7.38 -0.92 2.92
CA THR A 11 7.16 -1.51 1.60
C THR A 11 6.86 -3.01 1.62
N GLY A 12 7.36 -3.72 2.66
CA GLY A 12 7.25 -5.17 2.69
C GLY A 12 7.94 -5.80 1.49
N ILE A 13 7.26 -6.69 0.79
CA ILE A 13 7.77 -7.33 -0.42
C ILE A 13 7.33 -6.63 -1.72
N GLY A 14 6.85 -5.38 -1.64
CA GLY A 14 6.53 -4.57 -2.81
C GLY A 14 5.10 -4.75 -3.36
N GLY A 15 4.14 -5.08 -2.52
CA GLY A 15 2.76 -5.28 -2.98
C GLY A 15 2.08 -3.99 -3.47
N LEU A 16 2.29 -2.86 -2.77
CA LEU A 16 1.80 -1.54 -3.21
C LEU A 16 2.57 -1.04 -4.42
N ASP A 17 3.90 -1.27 -4.45
CA ASP A 17 4.76 -0.92 -5.59
C ASP A 17 4.26 -1.57 -6.88
N LEU A 18 3.99 -2.87 -6.82
CA LEU A 18 3.49 -3.61 -7.98
C LEU A 18 2.12 -3.09 -8.45
N ALA A 19 1.21 -2.76 -7.52
CA ALA A 19 -0.09 -2.18 -7.86
C ALA A 19 0.06 -0.79 -8.51
N ALA A 20 0.98 0.04 -8.01
CA ALA A 20 1.30 1.35 -8.57
C ALA A 20 1.89 1.23 -9.98
N GLU A 21 2.87 0.34 -10.18
CA GLU A 21 3.46 0.09 -11.51
C GLU A 21 2.43 -0.38 -12.54
N TRP A 22 1.52 -1.28 -12.17
CA TRP A 22 0.43 -1.70 -13.06
C TRP A 22 -0.48 -0.54 -13.48
N ALA A 23 -0.63 0.47 -12.62
CA ALA A 23 -1.37 1.69 -12.94
C ALA A 23 -0.54 2.73 -13.71
N GLY A 24 0.75 2.46 -13.98
CA GLY A 24 1.64 3.29 -14.77
C GLY A 24 2.50 4.26 -13.97
N PHE A 25 2.57 4.12 -12.63
CA PHE A 25 3.45 4.92 -11.78
C PHE A 25 4.90 4.45 -11.88
N GLU A 26 5.82 5.32 -11.52
CA GLU A 26 7.24 5.01 -11.38
C GLU A 26 7.63 5.02 -9.90
N THR A 27 8.03 3.88 -9.36
CA THR A 27 8.53 3.80 -8.00
C THR A 27 9.94 4.40 -7.94
N VAL A 28 10.08 5.54 -7.24
CA VAL A 28 11.32 6.32 -7.12
C VAL A 28 12.03 6.12 -5.78
N GLY A 29 11.40 5.44 -4.83
CA GLY A 29 11.99 5.15 -3.53
C GLY A 29 11.19 4.15 -2.71
N GLN A 30 11.88 3.42 -1.83
CA GLN A 30 11.31 2.39 -0.97
C GLN A 30 11.87 2.49 0.43
N CYS A 31 11.03 2.29 1.47
CA CYS A 31 11.48 2.21 2.86
C CYS A 31 11.00 0.90 3.50
N GLU A 32 11.96 0.02 3.86
CA GLU A 32 11.67 -1.28 4.47
C GLU A 32 12.75 -1.68 5.47
N TRP A 33 12.33 -1.93 6.71
CA TRP A 33 13.22 -2.27 7.83
C TRP A 33 13.74 -3.71 7.79
N ALA A 34 12.88 -4.66 7.42
CA ALA A 34 13.16 -6.09 7.56
C ALA A 34 14.08 -6.61 6.46
N ASP A 35 15.08 -7.44 6.82
CA ASP A 35 16.11 -7.92 5.89
C ASP A 35 15.56 -8.78 4.76
N TYR A 36 14.64 -9.71 5.07
CA TYR A 36 14.11 -10.60 4.04
C TYR A 36 13.27 -9.86 2.98
N PRO A 37 12.28 -9.02 3.35
CA PRO A 37 11.61 -8.15 2.39
C PRO A 37 12.57 -7.29 1.58
N THR A 38 13.56 -6.66 2.21
CA THR A 38 14.56 -5.84 1.50
C THR A 38 15.27 -6.61 0.40
N LYS A 39 15.68 -7.86 0.67
CA LYS A 39 16.30 -8.73 -0.36
C LYS A 39 15.34 -9.04 -1.52
N VAL A 40 14.04 -9.13 -1.25
CA VAL A 40 13.02 -9.29 -2.31
C VAL A 40 12.95 -8.02 -3.16
N LEU A 41 12.93 -6.85 -2.52
CA LEU A 41 12.90 -5.56 -3.21
C LEU A 41 14.16 -5.33 -4.05
N GLU A 42 15.35 -5.65 -3.54
CA GLU A 42 16.63 -5.57 -4.26
C GLU A 42 16.62 -6.41 -5.54
N LYS A 43 15.97 -7.57 -5.50
CA LYS A 43 15.86 -8.45 -6.65
C LYS A 43 14.90 -7.90 -7.72
N HIS A 44 13.80 -7.30 -7.32
CA HIS A 44 12.73 -6.87 -8.24
C HIS A 44 12.86 -5.42 -8.68
N TRP A 45 13.45 -4.57 -7.85
CA TRP A 45 13.70 -3.15 -8.10
C TRP A 45 15.16 -2.79 -7.78
N PRO A 46 16.15 -3.35 -8.50
CA PRO A 46 17.58 -3.19 -8.15
C PRO A 46 18.05 -1.74 -8.12
N ASP A 47 17.49 -0.89 -8.99
CA ASP A 47 17.92 0.50 -9.18
C ASP A 47 17.17 1.51 -8.31
N VAL A 48 16.11 1.07 -7.59
CA VAL A 48 15.32 1.96 -6.75
C VAL A 48 16.02 2.22 -5.41
N PRO A 49 16.27 3.48 -5.02
CA PRO A 49 16.86 3.82 -3.72
C PRO A 49 16.02 3.31 -2.55
N ARG A 50 16.70 2.83 -1.48
CA ARG A 50 16.03 2.28 -0.30
C ARG A 50 16.54 2.87 0.99
N TRP A 51 15.59 3.11 1.89
CA TRP A 51 15.84 3.44 3.29
C TRP A 51 15.49 2.23 4.16
N ARG A 52 16.33 1.97 5.17
CA ARG A 52 16.10 0.86 6.11
C ARG A 52 15.23 1.29 7.30
N ASP A 53 15.33 2.53 7.71
CA ASP A 53 14.56 3.10 8.81
C ASP A 53 13.88 4.38 8.34
N ILE A 54 12.56 4.46 8.52
CA ILE A 54 11.76 5.63 8.15
C ILE A 54 12.23 6.89 8.92
N ARG A 55 12.77 6.73 10.13
CA ARG A 55 13.30 7.84 10.93
C ARG A 55 14.51 8.50 10.29
N SER A 56 15.25 7.76 9.47
CA SER A 56 16.40 8.28 8.70
C SER A 56 16.01 8.89 7.35
N MET A 57 14.75 8.76 6.97
CA MET A 57 14.24 9.30 5.72
C MET A 57 13.81 10.73 5.92
N THR A 58 14.59 11.67 5.40
CA THR A 58 14.32 13.12 5.41
C THR A 58 14.20 13.64 3.99
N LYS A 59 13.69 14.86 3.85
CA LYS A 59 13.60 15.56 2.56
C LYS A 59 14.97 15.67 1.88
N GLU A 60 16.03 15.93 2.66
CA GLU A 60 17.41 16.03 2.18
C GLU A 60 17.90 14.67 1.67
N SER A 61 17.74 13.60 2.48
CA SER A 61 18.14 12.25 2.09
C SER A 61 17.34 11.71 0.89
N PHE A 62 16.08 12.15 0.74
CA PHE A 62 15.28 11.83 -0.42
C PHE A 62 15.84 12.51 -1.68
N TYR A 63 16.12 13.82 -1.60
CA TYR A 63 16.71 14.57 -2.71
C TYR A 63 18.10 14.01 -3.10
N GLU A 64 18.95 13.72 -2.14
CA GLU A 64 20.29 13.17 -2.39
C GLU A 64 20.26 11.85 -3.15
N ARG A 65 19.27 10.99 -2.87
CA ARG A 65 19.19 9.65 -3.46
C ARG A 65 18.39 9.60 -4.75
N THR A 66 17.42 10.48 -4.94
CA THR A 66 16.49 10.43 -6.07
C THR A 66 16.65 11.59 -7.05
N GLY A 67 17.27 12.70 -6.62
CA GLY A 67 17.30 13.96 -7.35
C GLY A 67 15.97 14.73 -7.33
N LEU A 68 14.93 14.20 -6.67
CA LEU A 68 13.58 14.77 -6.61
C LEU A 68 13.38 15.54 -5.30
N ARG A 69 12.68 16.68 -5.38
CA ARG A 69 12.34 17.48 -4.18
C ARG A 69 11.01 17.10 -3.55
N THR A 70 10.16 16.44 -4.30
CA THR A 70 8.84 15.95 -3.91
C THR A 70 8.54 14.69 -4.72
N VAL A 71 7.44 14.04 -4.40
CA VAL A 71 6.91 12.86 -5.08
C VAL A 71 5.40 13.04 -5.25
N ASP A 72 4.81 12.50 -6.32
CA ASP A 72 3.39 12.69 -6.58
C ASP A 72 2.53 11.86 -5.62
N VAL A 73 2.94 10.62 -5.34
CA VAL A 73 2.20 9.69 -4.47
C VAL A 73 3.11 9.08 -3.42
N ILE A 74 2.70 9.12 -2.15
CA ILE A 74 3.26 8.31 -1.08
C ILE A 74 2.27 7.21 -0.73
N SER A 75 2.71 5.95 -0.73
CA SER A 75 1.93 4.84 -0.18
C SER A 75 2.64 4.19 1.00
N GLY A 76 1.85 3.54 1.90
CA GLY A 76 2.46 2.83 3.02
C GLY A 76 1.49 2.00 3.85
N GLY A 77 1.93 0.79 4.21
CA GLY A 77 1.27 -0.08 5.18
C GLY A 77 1.85 0.13 6.57
N PHE A 78 1.50 1.23 7.24
CA PHE A 78 2.11 1.60 8.51
C PHE A 78 1.72 0.66 9.66
N PRO A 79 2.70 0.26 10.53
CA PRO A 79 2.39 -0.55 11.70
C PRO A 79 1.46 0.18 12.67
N CYS A 80 0.31 -0.42 12.97
CA CYS A 80 -0.67 0.09 13.94
C CYS A 80 -0.67 -0.72 15.26
N GLN A 81 0.38 -1.50 15.53
CA GLN A 81 0.54 -2.14 16.83
C GLN A 81 1.07 -1.11 17.85
N PRO A 82 0.28 -0.76 18.83
CA PRO A 82 0.02 -1.50 20.06
C PRO A 82 -1.46 -1.81 20.29
N PHE A 83 -2.31 -1.59 19.31
CA PHE A 83 -3.75 -1.75 19.46
C PHE A 83 -4.25 -3.18 19.17
N SER A 84 -3.34 -4.16 18.96
CA SER A 84 -3.74 -5.56 18.79
C SER A 84 -4.21 -6.17 20.12
N VAL A 85 -5.27 -6.94 20.07
CA VAL A 85 -5.96 -7.57 21.21
C VAL A 85 -5.05 -8.50 22.06
N ALA A 86 -3.86 -8.84 21.57
CA ALA A 86 -2.93 -9.80 22.20
C ALA A 86 -1.72 -9.16 22.93
N GLY A 87 -1.60 -7.83 23.02
CA GLY A 87 -0.47 -7.15 23.65
C GLY A 87 -0.87 -6.19 24.77
N LYS A 88 0.04 -5.90 25.72
CA LYS A 88 -0.15 -4.85 26.72
C LYS A 88 -0.34 -3.52 25.99
N ARG A 89 -1.51 -2.91 26.14
CA ARG A 89 -1.90 -1.62 25.52
C ARG A 89 -1.00 -0.50 26.04
N ARG A 90 0.09 -0.17 25.32
CA ARG A 90 0.96 0.99 25.62
C ARG A 90 0.60 2.25 24.83
N GLY A 91 -0.44 2.19 24.00
CA GLY A 91 -0.93 3.37 23.26
C GLY A 91 0.10 3.93 22.27
N SER A 92 0.11 5.26 22.13
CA SER A 92 1.00 6.03 21.24
C SER A 92 2.49 6.03 21.68
N GLU A 93 2.83 5.50 22.85
CA GLU A 93 4.20 5.42 23.35
C GLU A 93 4.96 4.13 22.91
N ASP A 94 4.34 3.28 22.10
CA ASP A 94 4.99 2.06 21.61
C ASP A 94 5.81 2.37 20.35
N ASP A 95 7.10 2.03 20.38
CA ASP A 95 8.06 2.18 19.27
C ASP A 95 7.60 1.55 17.93
N ARG A 96 6.54 0.74 17.98
CA ARG A 96 5.93 0.09 16.83
C ARG A 96 4.78 0.89 16.20
N TYR A 97 4.35 2.02 16.80
CA TYR A 97 3.39 2.92 16.22
C TYR A 97 4.12 3.94 15.33
N LEU A 98 4.20 3.67 14.05
CA LEU A 98 4.99 4.46 13.11
C LEU A 98 4.15 5.39 12.21
N TRP A 99 2.87 5.58 12.52
CA TRP A 99 2.05 6.59 11.84
C TRP A 99 2.64 8.01 11.94
N PRO A 100 3.13 8.48 13.12
CA PRO A 100 3.73 9.81 13.20
C PRO A 100 4.93 10.00 12.28
N GLU A 101 5.74 8.95 12.06
CA GLU A 101 6.87 9.00 11.14
C GLU A 101 6.41 9.04 9.67
N MET A 102 5.36 8.30 9.32
CA MET A 102 4.76 8.40 7.99
C MET A 102 4.21 9.81 7.74
N LEU A 103 3.50 10.38 8.72
CA LEU A 103 2.96 11.73 8.64
C LEU A 103 4.07 12.78 8.49
N ARG A 104 5.20 12.63 9.22
CA ARG A 104 6.38 13.50 9.08
C ARG A 104 6.92 13.46 7.67
N VAL A 105 7.11 12.28 7.07
CA VAL A 105 7.59 12.16 5.68
C VAL A 105 6.59 12.80 4.70
N ILE A 106 5.29 12.61 4.90
CA ILE A 106 4.24 13.26 4.11
C ILE A 106 4.34 14.80 4.23
N GLU A 107 4.55 15.32 5.43
CA GLU A 107 4.70 16.75 5.68
C GLU A 107 5.95 17.34 5.02
N GLU A 108 7.06 16.62 5.07
CA GLU A 108 8.34 17.04 4.48
C GLU A 108 8.31 17.02 2.94
N LEU A 109 7.76 15.98 2.35
CA LEU A 109 7.76 15.78 0.90
C LEU A 109 6.53 16.37 0.19
N ARG A 110 5.43 16.60 0.91
CA ARG A 110 4.20 17.21 0.38
C ARG A 110 3.70 16.56 -0.91
N PRO A 111 3.46 15.23 -0.93
CA PRO A 111 2.92 14.56 -2.10
C PRO A 111 1.52 15.09 -2.45
N ALA A 112 1.13 15.00 -3.72
CA ALA A 112 -0.24 15.29 -4.12
C ALA A 112 -1.22 14.26 -3.54
N TRP A 113 -0.79 13.00 -3.44
CA TRP A 113 -1.63 11.89 -2.96
C TRP A 113 -0.95 11.07 -1.86
N VAL A 114 -1.77 10.58 -0.95
CA VAL A 114 -1.38 9.60 0.07
C VAL A 114 -2.30 8.38 -0.01
N VAL A 115 -1.70 7.18 -0.01
CA VAL A 115 -2.41 5.89 0.03
C VAL A 115 -1.94 5.11 1.25
N GLY A 116 -2.73 5.13 2.34
CA GLY A 116 -2.45 4.36 3.55
C GLY A 116 -3.08 2.96 3.49
N GLU A 117 -2.34 1.93 3.89
CA GLU A 117 -2.88 0.56 4.07
C GLU A 117 -2.87 0.17 5.54
N ASN A 118 -3.94 -0.48 5.97
CA ASN A 118 -3.96 -1.11 7.29
C ASN A 118 -4.98 -2.26 7.36
N VAL A 119 -4.93 -3.00 8.45
CA VAL A 119 -5.96 -4.00 8.74
C VAL A 119 -7.30 -3.32 9.04
N ALA A 120 -8.43 -3.98 8.73
CA ALA A 120 -9.76 -3.42 8.97
C ALA A 120 -10.01 -3.01 10.44
N GLY A 121 -9.30 -3.62 11.38
CA GLY A 121 -9.38 -3.27 12.81
C GLY A 121 -8.91 -1.85 13.16
N ILE A 122 -8.19 -1.16 12.27
CA ILE A 122 -7.77 0.24 12.48
C ILE A 122 -8.95 1.20 12.64
N VAL A 123 -10.11 0.86 12.04
CA VAL A 123 -11.34 1.66 12.11
C VAL A 123 -11.71 2.01 13.55
N ASN A 124 -11.55 1.06 14.47
CA ASN A 124 -11.90 1.25 15.88
C ASN A 124 -10.72 1.70 16.75
N MET A 125 -9.55 1.93 16.17
CA MET A 125 -8.31 2.13 16.93
C MET A 125 -7.61 3.46 16.64
N ALA A 126 -7.38 3.77 15.38
CA ALA A 126 -6.54 4.89 14.99
C ALA A 126 -6.96 5.54 13.66
N LEU A 127 -8.04 5.11 13.01
CA LEU A 127 -8.46 5.67 11.73
C LEU A 127 -8.80 7.16 11.84
N ASP A 128 -9.61 7.53 12.84
CA ASP A 128 -10.01 8.92 13.05
C ASP A 128 -8.80 9.83 13.29
N THR A 129 -7.82 9.36 14.06
CA THR A 129 -6.57 10.08 14.27
C THR A 129 -5.82 10.27 12.95
N ALA A 130 -5.68 9.22 12.15
CA ALA A 130 -4.96 9.30 10.88
C ALA A 130 -5.65 10.25 9.87
N LEU A 131 -6.98 10.23 9.80
CA LEU A 131 -7.74 11.14 8.95
C LEU A 131 -7.61 12.59 9.43
N SER A 132 -7.81 12.85 10.74
CA SER A 132 -7.70 14.19 11.33
C SER A 132 -6.30 14.78 11.17
N ASP A 133 -5.25 13.95 11.31
CA ASP A 133 -3.86 14.38 11.13
C ASP A 133 -3.59 14.80 9.67
N LEU A 134 -4.10 14.04 8.69
CA LEU A 134 -3.99 14.38 7.27
C LEU A 134 -4.78 15.66 6.95
N GLU A 135 -5.99 15.80 7.48
CA GLU A 135 -6.81 17.00 7.30
C GLU A 135 -6.14 18.24 7.92
N ALA A 136 -5.53 18.10 9.09
CA ALA A 136 -4.74 19.18 9.72
C ALA A 136 -3.53 19.61 8.89
N LYS A 137 -3.02 18.73 8.01
CA LYS A 137 -1.95 19.05 7.04
C LYS A 137 -2.48 19.53 5.68
N GLY A 138 -3.80 19.75 5.56
CA GLY A 138 -4.44 20.32 4.37
C GLY A 138 -4.79 19.29 3.30
N TYR A 139 -4.88 18.01 3.64
CA TYR A 139 -5.37 16.97 2.75
C TYR A 139 -6.88 16.78 2.91
N ALA A 140 -7.58 16.53 1.83
CA ALA A 140 -8.90 15.93 1.88
C ALA A 140 -8.74 14.42 1.99
N ALA A 141 -9.15 13.82 3.12
CA ALA A 141 -8.91 12.41 3.41
C ALA A 141 -10.22 11.61 3.49
N GLY A 142 -10.15 10.33 3.10
CA GLY A 142 -11.23 9.37 3.22
C GLY A 142 -10.71 7.95 3.35
N ALA A 143 -11.57 7.03 3.77
CA ALA A 143 -11.19 5.63 3.94
C ALA A 143 -12.21 4.67 3.36
N PHE A 144 -11.72 3.52 2.88
CA PHE A 144 -12.51 2.44 2.29
C PHE A 144 -12.12 1.11 2.92
N ILE A 145 -13.08 0.20 3.07
CA ILE A 145 -12.79 -1.20 3.40
C ILE A 145 -12.91 -2.02 2.13
N ILE A 146 -11.80 -2.59 1.71
CA ILE A 146 -11.74 -3.43 0.50
C ILE A 146 -11.45 -4.87 0.91
N PRO A 147 -12.41 -5.79 0.78
CA PRO A 147 -12.16 -7.21 0.99
C PRO A 147 -11.41 -7.77 -0.21
N VAL A 148 -10.46 -8.67 0.01
CA VAL A 148 -9.69 -9.28 -1.09
C VAL A 148 -10.56 -10.15 -2.01
N CYS A 149 -11.69 -10.67 -1.50
CA CYS A 149 -12.65 -11.39 -2.34
C CYS A 149 -13.35 -10.50 -3.38
N ALA A 150 -13.31 -9.16 -3.21
CA ALA A 150 -13.78 -8.22 -4.25
C ALA A 150 -12.89 -8.23 -5.51
N VAL A 151 -11.69 -8.82 -5.43
CA VAL A 151 -10.76 -9.00 -6.54
C VAL A 151 -10.51 -10.49 -6.83
N ASP A 152 -11.56 -11.31 -6.67
CA ASP A 152 -11.61 -12.75 -6.98
C ASP A 152 -10.61 -13.64 -6.20
N ALA A 153 -10.05 -13.17 -5.10
CA ALA A 153 -9.20 -14.01 -4.28
C ALA A 153 -10.04 -15.02 -3.44
N PRO A 154 -9.59 -16.28 -3.31
CA PRO A 154 -10.37 -17.35 -2.67
C PRO A 154 -10.39 -17.28 -1.12
N HIS A 155 -10.05 -16.13 -0.54
CA HIS A 155 -10.01 -15.94 0.91
C HIS A 155 -10.49 -14.54 1.28
N ARG A 156 -10.93 -14.36 2.53
CA ARG A 156 -11.30 -13.08 3.08
C ARG A 156 -10.09 -12.44 3.76
N ARG A 157 -9.72 -11.25 3.30
CA ARG A 157 -8.66 -10.43 3.88
C ARG A 157 -9.05 -8.97 3.71
N ASP A 158 -9.86 -8.45 4.62
CA ASP A 158 -10.32 -7.07 4.58
C ASP A 158 -9.17 -6.12 4.89
N ARG A 159 -9.05 -5.04 4.12
CA ARG A 159 -8.06 -3.97 4.31
C ARG A 159 -8.76 -2.63 4.36
N CYS A 160 -8.33 -1.79 5.30
CA CYS A 160 -8.65 -0.38 5.31
C CYS A 160 -7.64 0.33 4.42
N VAL A 161 -8.16 1.08 3.44
CA VAL A 161 -7.38 1.93 2.55
C VAL A 161 -7.73 3.37 2.88
N ILE A 162 -6.73 4.17 3.25
CA ILE A 162 -6.85 5.61 3.43
C ILE A 162 -6.36 6.26 2.13
N VAL A 163 -7.15 7.15 1.56
CA VAL A 163 -6.76 7.95 0.40
C VAL A 163 -6.88 9.42 0.76
N ALA A 164 -5.82 10.19 0.54
CA ALA A 164 -5.84 11.62 0.79
C ALA A 164 -5.18 12.39 -0.35
N ASN A 165 -5.66 13.62 -0.60
CA ASN A 165 -5.20 14.49 -1.68
C ASN A 165 -5.12 15.95 -1.25
N THR A 166 -4.06 16.69 -1.70
CA THR A 166 -3.86 18.11 -1.40
C THR A 166 -4.64 19.04 -2.32
N GLY A 167 -5.07 18.59 -3.49
CA GLY A 167 -5.61 19.45 -4.57
C GLY A 167 -6.99 20.00 -4.30
N GLY A 168 -7.50 19.90 -3.06
CA GLY A 168 -8.85 20.34 -2.76
C GLY A 168 -9.82 19.71 -3.77
N ILE A 169 -9.73 18.40 -3.96
CA ILE A 169 -10.77 17.71 -4.72
C ILE A 169 -12.05 18.08 -3.99
N GLY A 170 -12.70 19.14 -4.43
CA GLY A 170 -13.97 19.56 -3.90
C GLY A 170 -14.89 18.35 -3.88
N TYR A 171 -15.98 18.41 -3.12
CA TYR A 171 -16.98 17.33 -3.00
C TYR A 171 -17.22 16.55 -4.31
N LYS A 172 -17.13 17.22 -5.47
CA LYS A 172 -17.24 16.61 -6.80
C LYS A 172 -16.08 15.68 -7.16
N GLY A 173 -14.85 16.00 -6.78
CA GLY A 173 -13.69 15.15 -7.06
C GLY A 173 -13.61 13.96 -6.11
N ALA A 174 -13.90 14.14 -4.82
CA ALA A 174 -14.01 13.04 -3.87
C ALA A 174 -15.13 12.06 -4.27
N LYS A 175 -16.29 12.59 -4.71
CA LYS A 175 -17.38 11.80 -5.27
C LYS A 175 -16.96 11.04 -6.53
N ARG A 176 -16.25 11.71 -7.47
CA ARG A 176 -15.74 11.10 -8.69
C ARG A 176 -14.70 10.01 -8.40
N LEU A 177 -13.80 10.23 -7.44
CA LEU A 177 -12.85 9.22 -6.98
C LEU A 177 -13.58 8.01 -6.40
N SER A 178 -14.56 8.22 -5.52
CA SER A 178 -15.40 7.17 -4.95
C SER A 178 -16.17 6.40 -6.02
N GLU A 179 -16.81 7.10 -6.96
CA GLU A 179 -17.54 6.48 -8.09
C GLU A 179 -16.61 5.70 -9.03
N ASN A 180 -15.39 6.19 -9.26
CA ASN A 180 -14.40 5.49 -10.07
C ASN A 180 -13.90 4.23 -9.36
N ILE A 181 -13.57 4.34 -8.06
CA ILE A 181 -13.18 3.18 -7.24
C ILE A 181 -14.31 2.14 -7.25
N GLU A 182 -15.56 2.55 -7.03
CA GLU A 182 -16.72 1.67 -7.05
C GLU A 182 -16.91 1.00 -8.43
N LYS A 183 -16.83 1.77 -9.51
CA LYS A 183 -16.89 1.23 -10.89
C LYS A 183 -15.77 0.26 -11.19
N ILE A 184 -14.55 0.56 -10.73
CA ILE A 184 -13.38 -0.28 -10.94
C ILE A 184 -13.49 -1.54 -10.10
N VAL A 185 -13.87 -1.44 -8.83
CA VAL A 185 -14.08 -2.61 -7.96
C VAL A 185 -15.19 -3.49 -8.51
N THR A 186 -16.32 -2.92 -8.95
CA THR A 186 -17.44 -3.69 -9.58
C THR A 186 -17.12 -4.13 -11.00
N GLY A 187 -16.29 -3.40 -11.75
CA GLY A 187 -15.85 -3.73 -13.10
C GLY A 187 -14.62 -4.64 -13.16
N THR A 188 -13.77 -4.62 -12.14
CA THR A 188 -12.54 -5.44 -12.05
C THR A 188 -12.88 -6.93 -11.92
N THR A 189 -14.00 -7.27 -11.31
CA THR A 189 -14.59 -8.62 -11.39
C THR A 189 -14.85 -9.07 -12.84
N ARG A 190 -14.93 -8.15 -13.81
CA ARG A 190 -15.06 -8.44 -15.23
C ARG A 190 -13.76 -8.24 -16.02
N ALA A 191 -12.89 -7.32 -15.60
CA ALA A 191 -11.69 -6.93 -16.36
C ALA A 191 -10.49 -7.86 -16.14
N PHE A 192 -10.35 -8.44 -14.95
CA PHE A 192 -9.32 -9.47 -14.71
C PHE A 192 -9.77 -10.87 -15.12
N GLY A 193 -10.91 -11.00 -15.81
CA GLY A 193 -11.50 -12.30 -16.14
C GLY A 193 -11.26 -13.27 -14.99
N THR A 194 -12.17 -14.03 -14.53
CA THR A 194 -12.01 -14.91 -13.35
C THR A 194 -10.52 -15.26 -13.12
N ILE A 195 -9.91 -14.94 -11.98
CA ILE A 195 -8.51 -15.33 -11.63
C ILE A 195 -8.32 -16.87 -11.77
N ALA A 196 -9.40 -17.61 -11.95
CA ALA A 196 -9.41 -18.97 -12.46
C ALA A 196 -8.70 -19.15 -13.82
N GLN A 197 -8.49 -18.08 -14.59
CA GLN A 197 -7.70 -18.08 -15.83
C GLN A 197 -6.40 -17.27 -15.63
N CYS A 198 -5.60 -17.58 -14.60
CA CYS A 198 -4.17 -17.32 -14.69
C CYS A 198 -3.63 -17.94 -15.99
N PRO A 199 -2.74 -17.24 -16.73
CA PRO A 199 -2.19 -17.73 -18.02
C PRO A 199 -1.56 -19.13 -17.97
N ASN A 200 -1.39 -19.71 -16.80
CA ASN A 200 -0.80 -21.02 -16.55
C ASN A 200 -1.78 -22.08 -16.04
N GLY A 201 -3.09 -21.88 -16.14
CA GLY A 201 -4.09 -22.92 -15.80
C GLY A 201 -4.08 -23.38 -14.32
N ILE A 202 -3.65 -22.51 -13.40
CA ILE A 202 -3.55 -22.86 -11.98
C ILE A 202 -4.93 -22.76 -11.34
N ASP A 203 -5.53 -23.91 -10.99
CA ASP A 203 -6.70 -23.94 -10.12
C ASP A 203 -6.32 -23.59 -8.68
N TRP A 204 -6.62 -22.34 -8.30
CA TRP A 204 -6.37 -21.83 -6.94
C TRP A 204 -7.19 -22.55 -5.88
N MET A 205 -8.37 -23.08 -6.23
CA MET A 205 -9.18 -23.89 -5.31
C MET A 205 -8.52 -25.24 -5.04
N GLN A 206 -7.91 -25.85 -6.05
CA GLN A 206 -7.10 -27.05 -5.88
C GLN A 206 -5.86 -26.75 -5.03
N ARG A 207 -5.14 -25.64 -5.30
CA ARG A 207 -3.99 -25.22 -4.47
C ARG A 207 -4.34 -24.83 -3.05
N ALA A 208 -5.49 -24.21 -2.81
CA ALA A 208 -5.97 -23.92 -1.45
C ALA A 208 -6.29 -25.20 -0.66
N ARG A 209 -6.75 -26.25 -1.33
CA ARG A 209 -6.94 -27.59 -0.74
C ARG A 209 -5.60 -28.29 -0.47
N GLU A 210 -4.57 -27.98 -1.23
CA GLU A 210 -3.18 -28.43 -1.05
C GLU A 210 -2.42 -27.67 0.05
N SER A 211 -3.11 -26.94 0.94
CA SER A 211 -2.50 -26.20 2.07
C SER A 211 -1.70 -27.09 3.03
N GLY A 212 -1.84 -28.41 2.93
CA GLY A 212 -0.90 -29.40 3.47
C GLY A 212 0.52 -29.28 2.92
N PHE A 213 0.70 -28.63 1.75
CA PHE A 213 2.00 -28.39 1.12
C PHE A 213 2.89 -27.44 1.93
N LEU A 214 2.32 -26.43 2.58
CA LEU A 214 3.07 -25.49 3.44
C LEU A 214 3.63 -26.15 4.72
N ARG A 215 3.09 -27.27 5.15
CA ARG A 215 3.52 -27.98 6.36
C ARG A 215 4.54 -29.08 6.12
N ARG A 216 4.70 -29.59 4.91
CA ARG A 216 5.49 -30.82 4.64
C ARG A 216 6.91 -30.62 4.10
N ASN A 217 7.30 -29.45 3.61
CA ASN A 217 8.62 -29.23 3.01
C ASN A 217 9.59 -28.54 3.98
N ASN A 218 10.38 -29.32 4.70
CA ASN A 218 11.46 -28.82 5.56
C ASN A 218 12.69 -28.30 4.78
N GLY A 219 12.68 -28.35 3.44
CA GLY A 219 13.80 -28.01 2.58
C GLY A 219 13.71 -26.64 1.87
N ILE A 220 12.70 -25.82 2.15
CA ILE A 220 12.59 -24.51 1.51
C ILE A 220 13.44 -23.48 2.28
N PRO A 221 14.50 -22.88 1.68
CA PRO A 221 15.29 -21.85 2.33
C PRO A 221 14.41 -20.69 2.78
N HIS A 222 14.70 -20.13 3.97
CA HIS A 222 13.99 -18.98 4.54
C HIS A 222 12.46 -19.16 4.66
N ARG A 223 11.98 -20.36 4.88
CA ARG A 223 10.54 -20.67 4.92
C ARG A 223 9.75 -19.78 5.88
N LEU A 224 10.25 -19.55 7.10
CA LEU A 224 9.57 -18.70 8.09
C LEU A 224 9.49 -17.25 7.63
N ASP A 225 10.55 -16.73 7.03
CA ASP A 225 10.59 -15.35 6.52
C ASP A 225 9.64 -15.18 5.34
N ARG A 226 9.56 -16.18 4.46
CA ARG A 226 8.58 -16.21 3.35
C ARG A 226 7.15 -16.19 3.86
N ILE A 227 6.82 -17.06 4.83
CA ILE A 227 5.47 -17.13 5.42
C ILE A 227 5.12 -15.80 6.12
N ARG A 228 6.05 -15.23 6.91
CA ARG A 228 5.85 -13.93 7.57
C ARG A 228 5.64 -12.80 6.58
N SER A 229 6.46 -12.75 5.54
CA SER A 229 6.38 -11.71 4.51
C SER A 229 5.09 -11.81 3.71
N LEU A 230 4.69 -13.01 3.27
CA LEU A 230 3.42 -13.25 2.60
C LEU A 230 2.21 -12.95 3.50
N GLY A 231 2.33 -13.29 4.80
CA GLY A 231 1.28 -12.99 5.79
C GLY A 231 1.04 -11.49 6.00
N LYS A 232 2.06 -10.65 5.79
CA LYS A 232 1.98 -9.18 5.87
C LYS A 232 1.78 -8.52 4.52
N ALA A 233 2.04 -9.22 3.41
CA ALA A 233 2.00 -8.64 2.09
C ALA A 233 0.62 -8.11 1.74
N VAL A 234 0.61 -6.98 1.08
CA VAL A 234 -0.55 -6.44 0.40
C VAL A 234 -0.85 -7.29 -0.84
N VAL A 235 -2.11 -7.48 -1.15
CA VAL A 235 -2.56 -8.14 -2.39
C VAL A 235 -2.67 -7.07 -3.48
N PRO A 236 -1.77 -7.03 -4.48
CA PRO A 236 -1.72 -5.92 -5.45
C PRO A 236 -3.04 -5.63 -6.16
N PRO A 237 -3.82 -6.63 -6.63
CA PRO A 237 -5.12 -6.38 -7.25
C PRO A 237 -6.12 -5.63 -6.36
N GLN A 238 -5.98 -5.69 -5.03
CA GLN A 238 -6.83 -4.97 -4.08
C GLN A 238 -6.57 -3.45 -4.09
N PHE A 239 -5.34 -3.04 -4.43
CA PHE A 239 -4.91 -1.64 -4.46
C PHE A 239 -4.80 -1.06 -5.87
N TYR A 240 -4.66 -1.90 -6.88
CA TYR A 240 -4.62 -1.47 -8.28
C TYR A 240 -5.77 -0.52 -8.66
N PRO A 241 -7.05 -0.76 -8.29
CA PRO A 241 -8.14 0.16 -8.59
C PRO A 241 -7.94 1.56 -8.02
N ILE A 242 -7.32 1.67 -6.83
CA ILE A 242 -7.03 2.95 -6.21
C ILE A 242 -5.99 3.72 -7.01
N PHE A 243 -4.86 3.08 -7.33
CA PHE A 243 -3.81 3.71 -8.15
C PHE A 243 -4.30 4.05 -9.55
N GLN A 244 -5.12 3.19 -10.16
CA GLN A 244 -5.73 3.48 -11.45
C GLN A 244 -6.62 4.72 -11.40
N ALA A 245 -7.46 4.86 -10.36
CA ALA A 245 -8.33 6.02 -10.18
C ALA A 245 -7.52 7.31 -9.99
N ILE A 246 -6.42 7.26 -9.23
CA ILE A 246 -5.47 8.38 -9.07
C ILE A 246 -4.86 8.75 -10.43
N ALA A 247 -4.37 7.78 -11.18
CA ALA A 247 -3.78 8.01 -12.51
C ALA A 247 -4.77 8.61 -13.51
N GLU A 248 -6.06 8.30 -13.40
CA GLU A 248 -7.11 8.90 -14.23
C GLU A 248 -7.38 10.36 -13.86
N VAL A 249 -7.34 10.70 -12.56
CA VAL A 249 -7.48 12.09 -12.10
C VAL A 249 -6.30 12.92 -12.60
N GLU A 250 -5.07 12.48 -12.37
CA GLU A 250 -3.85 13.18 -12.80
C GLU A 250 -3.83 13.43 -14.31
N ARG A 251 -4.24 12.44 -15.12
CA ARG A 251 -4.31 12.60 -16.60
C ARG A 251 -5.35 13.61 -17.07
N ASN A 252 -6.40 13.85 -16.31
CA ASN A 252 -7.45 14.78 -16.66
C ASN A 252 -7.16 16.23 -16.23
N ASP A 253 -6.35 16.42 -15.18
CA ASP A 253 -5.97 17.75 -14.68
C ASP A 253 -4.85 18.38 -15.53
N HIS A 254 -4.20 17.59 -16.39
CA HIS A 254 -3.19 18.06 -17.36
C HIS A 254 -3.72 18.30 -18.78
N LYS A 255 -5.04 18.24 -18.98
CA LYS A 255 -5.73 18.57 -20.23
C LYS A 255 -6.46 19.92 -20.12
#